data_12e9470dd28d39ecb7863d627189c190
#
_entry.id   12e9470dd28d39ecb7863d627189c190
#
_cell.length_a   1.000
_cell.length_b   1.000
_cell.length_c   1.000
_cell.angle_alpha   90.00
_cell.angle_beta   90.00
_cell.angle_gamma   90.00
#
_symmetry.space_group_name_H-M   'P 1'
#
loop_
_entity.id
_entity.type
_entity.pdbx_description
1 polymer ?
#
loop_
_entity_poly.entity_id
_entity_poly.type
_entity_poly.pdbx_seq_one_letter_code
_entity_poly.pdbx_strand_id
1 'polypeptide(L)'
;MPGIEICRAFFFIHTKKNYFRSNVSEEESRMKNIYLAYFLIIMLSACGGKSSDTVSLSGEIKGLGNDTLYIYGADEMYDRMDTLPVENGKFSKTLSPDTLVAAWLLFSDGSRYPFFMDKGDKIHIKGSAAELNSMEITGNPHNEELTAFRKELKGLGKPSEKVLEEKAGKFINEHHSSLASIYLLDKYFAQKEKPDYTCLLYTSPSPPRLLSISY
;
A
#
# COMPACT_ATOMS: atom_id res chain seq x y z
N MET A 1 7.70 -83.72 21.40
CA MET A 1 8.71 -82.66 21.17
C MET A 1 7.98 -81.33 20.88
N PRO A 2 7.66 -80.51 21.86
CA PRO A 2 6.84 -79.29 21.66
C PRO A 2 7.66 -77.98 21.46
N GLY A 3 8.96 -78.07 21.24
CA GLY A 3 9.83 -76.87 21.19
C GLY A 3 10.03 -76.21 19.80
N ILE A 4 9.65 -76.85 18.72
CA ILE A 4 9.94 -76.38 17.35
C ILE A 4 8.82 -75.44 16.79
N GLU A 5 7.60 -75.58 17.24
CA GLU A 5 6.49 -74.73 16.80
C GLU A 5 6.52 -73.31 17.38
N ILE A 6 7.02 -73.16 18.60
CA ILE A 6 7.11 -71.83 19.25
C ILE A 6 8.13 -70.93 18.56
N CYS A 7 9.25 -71.49 18.10
CA CYS A 7 10.28 -70.74 17.37
C CYS A 7 9.79 -70.21 15.97
N ARG A 8 8.94 -70.99 15.28
CA ARG A 8 8.38 -70.59 14.00
C ARG A 8 7.35 -69.45 14.14
N ALA A 9 6.54 -69.46 15.17
CA ALA A 9 5.58 -68.44 15.46
C ALA A 9 6.26 -67.11 15.84
N PHE A 10 7.34 -67.16 16.62
CA PHE A 10 8.10 -65.95 17.03
C PHE A 10 8.83 -65.33 15.83
N PHE A 11 9.39 -66.11 14.92
CA PHE A 11 10.09 -65.60 13.74
C PHE A 11 9.11 -64.96 12.76
N PHE A 12 7.87 -65.47 12.63
CA PHE A 12 6.85 -64.95 11.76
C PHE A 12 6.24 -63.62 12.27
N ILE A 13 6.13 -63.48 13.58
CA ILE A 13 5.62 -62.28 14.23
C ILE A 13 6.70 -61.14 14.16
N HIS A 14 7.98 -61.51 14.31
CA HIS A 14 9.06 -60.53 14.25
C HIS A 14 9.30 -59.99 12.84
N THR A 15 9.21 -60.83 11.82
CA THR A 15 9.33 -60.43 10.42
C THR A 15 8.14 -59.61 9.95
N LYS A 16 6.91 -59.92 10.39
CA LYS A 16 5.72 -59.15 10.06
C LYS A 16 5.73 -57.79 10.72
N LYS A 17 6.24 -57.65 11.93
CA LYS A 17 6.35 -56.43 12.67
C LYS A 17 7.42 -55.46 12.05
N ASN A 18 8.50 -56.01 11.54
CA ASN A 18 9.53 -55.23 10.88
C ASN A 18 9.10 -54.78 9.46
N TYR A 19 8.37 -55.63 8.72
CA TYR A 19 7.81 -55.32 7.42
C TYR A 19 6.75 -54.21 7.52
N PHE A 20 5.89 -54.24 8.53
CA PHE A 20 4.89 -53.20 8.76
C PHE A 20 5.53 -51.86 9.19
N ARG A 21 6.59 -51.92 9.96
CA ARG A 21 7.30 -50.71 10.44
C ARG A 21 8.10 -50.03 9.32
N SER A 22 8.65 -50.79 8.35
CA SER A 22 9.37 -50.21 7.20
C SER A 22 8.40 -49.55 6.22
N ASN A 23 7.25 -50.13 5.96
CA ASN A 23 6.26 -49.56 5.04
C ASN A 23 5.61 -48.29 5.59
N VAL A 24 5.37 -48.19 6.91
CA VAL A 24 4.82 -46.96 7.53
C VAL A 24 5.83 -45.83 7.50
N SER A 25 7.13 -46.10 7.66
CA SER A 25 8.16 -45.06 7.60
C SER A 25 8.41 -44.55 6.18
N GLU A 26 8.25 -45.41 5.15
CA GLU A 26 8.35 -45.01 3.75
C GLU A 26 7.15 -44.17 3.28
N GLU A 27 5.93 -44.52 3.70
CA GLU A 27 4.74 -43.72 3.41
C GLU A 27 4.77 -42.34 4.09
N GLU A 28 5.22 -42.27 5.33
CA GLU A 28 5.35 -41.02 6.09
C GLU A 28 6.42 -40.09 5.46
N SER A 29 7.50 -40.69 4.99
CA SER A 29 8.56 -39.96 4.27
C SER A 29 8.08 -39.48 2.88
N ARG A 30 7.33 -40.28 2.15
CA ARG A 30 6.72 -39.90 0.87
C ARG A 30 5.71 -38.76 1.04
N MET A 31 4.84 -38.81 2.02
CA MET A 31 3.89 -37.75 2.30
C MET A 31 4.59 -36.44 2.68
N LYS A 32 5.60 -36.48 3.54
CA LYS A 32 6.40 -35.30 3.88
C LYS A 32 7.06 -34.66 2.66
N ASN A 33 7.59 -35.48 1.74
CA ASN A 33 8.20 -35.00 0.50
C ASN A 33 7.17 -34.41 -0.47
N ILE A 34 5.96 -34.97 -0.53
CA ILE A 34 4.86 -34.43 -1.31
C ILE A 34 4.40 -33.07 -0.75
N TYR A 35 4.23 -32.93 0.56
CA TYR A 35 3.88 -31.66 1.17
C TYR A 35 4.99 -30.63 1.02
N LEU A 36 6.26 -31.02 1.11
CA LEU A 36 7.40 -30.13 0.84
C LEU A 36 7.42 -29.67 -0.61
N ALA A 37 7.14 -30.55 -1.57
CA ALA A 37 7.05 -30.21 -2.98
C ALA A 37 5.87 -29.25 -3.27
N TYR A 38 4.69 -29.49 -2.67
CA TYR A 38 3.54 -28.58 -2.76
C TYR A 38 3.84 -27.21 -2.15
N PHE A 39 4.50 -27.17 -0.99
CA PHE A 39 4.92 -25.93 -0.35
C PHE A 39 5.93 -25.18 -1.21
N LEU A 40 6.87 -25.88 -1.85
CA LEU A 40 7.85 -25.28 -2.76
C LEU A 40 7.19 -24.71 -4.02
N ILE A 41 6.18 -25.40 -4.58
CA ILE A 41 5.42 -24.94 -5.76
C ILE A 41 4.59 -23.70 -5.41
N ILE A 42 4.00 -23.62 -4.22
CA ILE A 42 3.25 -22.44 -3.75
C ILE A 42 4.19 -21.26 -3.56
N MET A 43 5.40 -21.48 -3.05
CA MET A 43 6.41 -20.40 -2.90
C MET A 43 6.95 -19.89 -4.25
N LEU A 44 7.01 -20.74 -5.28
CA LEU A 44 7.47 -20.34 -6.62
C LEU A 44 6.41 -19.56 -7.41
N SER A 45 5.12 -19.70 -7.09
CA SER A 45 4.04 -18.94 -7.73
C SER A 45 3.90 -17.52 -7.18
N ALA A 46 4.56 -17.16 -6.09
CA ALA A 46 4.52 -15.82 -5.49
C ALA A 46 5.48 -14.81 -6.16
N CYS A 47 6.35 -15.23 -7.09
CA CYS A 47 7.35 -14.37 -7.70
C CYS A 47 7.10 -14.21 -9.21
N GLY A 48 6.08 -13.44 -9.58
CA GLY A 48 5.72 -13.19 -10.98
C GLY A 48 4.90 -11.93 -11.20
N GLY A 49 5.10 -10.91 -10.36
CA GLY A 49 4.59 -9.57 -10.64
C GLY A 49 5.41 -8.95 -11.77
N LYS A 50 4.98 -9.07 -13.04
CA LYS A 50 5.37 -8.07 -14.05
C LYS A 50 5.01 -6.72 -13.45
N SER A 51 6.00 -5.85 -13.25
CA SER A 51 5.71 -4.44 -12.99
C SER A 51 4.89 -3.94 -14.18
N SER A 52 3.62 -3.71 -13.95
CA SER A 52 2.75 -3.11 -14.96
C SER A 52 3.22 -1.67 -15.15
N ASP A 53 3.43 -1.25 -16.38
CA ASP A 53 3.73 0.17 -16.67
C ASP A 53 2.49 1.05 -16.49
N THR A 54 1.38 0.47 -16.04
CA THR A 54 0.10 1.14 -15.85
C THR A 54 -0.37 1.08 -14.40
N VAL A 55 -1.12 2.09 -14.01
CA VAL A 55 -1.83 2.18 -12.73
C VAL A 55 -3.26 1.71 -12.91
N SER A 56 -3.72 0.84 -12.03
CA SER A 56 -5.14 0.48 -11.95
C SER A 56 -5.80 1.32 -10.86
N LEU A 57 -6.64 2.26 -11.27
CA LEU A 57 -7.43 3.10 -10.36
C LEU A 57 -8.85 2.55 -10.29
N SER A 58 -9.36 2.32 -9.09
CA SER A 58 -10.73 1.88 -8.85
C SER A 58 -11.29 2.49 -7.57
N GLY A 59 -12.60 2.52 -7.41
CA GLY A 59 -13.15 3.01 -6.16
C GLY A 59 -14.66 3.03 -6.09
N GLU A 60 -15.13 3.41 -4.89
CA GLU A 60 -16.54 3.62 -4.59
C GLU A 60 -16.69 4.85 -3.70
N ILE A 61 -17.46 5.85 -4.18
CA ILE A 61 -17.79 7.07 -3.44
C ILE A 61 -19.30 7.10 -3.21
N LYS A 62 -19.69 6.84 -1.98
CA LYS A 62 -21.11 6.82 -1.58
C LYS A 62 -21.74 8.19 -1.78
N GLY A 63 -22.94 8.21 -2.35
CA GLY A 63 -23.70 9.44 -2.56
C GLY A 63 -23.31 10.25 -3.80
N LEU A 64 -22.31 9.80 -4.58
CA LEU A 64 -21.92 10.47 -5.82
C LEU A 64 -22.87 10.16 -6.99
N GLY A 65 -23.52 8.96 -6.98
CA GLY A 65 -24.43 8.57 -8.05
C GLY A 65 -23.72 8.32 -9.38
N ASN A 66 -24.34 8.83 -10.46
CA ASN A 66 -23.72 8.85 -11.80
C ASN A 66 -23.14 10.23 -12.04
N ASP A 67 -21.86 10.31 -12.27
CA ASP A 67 -21.11 11.57 -12.45
C ASP A 67 -19.86 11.32 -13.32
N THR A 68 -19.14 12.39 -13.62
CA THR A 68 -17.84 12.29 -14.28
C THR A 68 -16.82 13.05 -13.44
N LEU A 69 -15.81 12.33 -12.95
CA LEU A 69 -14.66 12.93 -12.30
C LEU A 69 -13.55 13.18 -13.31
N TYR A 70 -12.65 14.09 -12.97
CA TYR A 70 -11.49 14.38 -13.79
C TYR A 70 -10.22 14.17 -12.99
N ILE A 71 -9.17 13.68 -13.66
CA ILE A 71 -7.85 13.48 -13.10
C ILE A 71 -6.88 14.37 -13.86
N TYR A 72 -6.13 15.19 -13.13
CA TYR A 72 -5.07 16.02 -13.72
C TYR A 72 -3.89 16.14 -12.78
N GLY A 73 -2.70 16.42 -13.31
CA GLY A 73 -1.48 16.56 -12.52
C GLY A 73 -1.51 17.74 -11.57
N ALA A 74 -0.85 17.59 -10.42
CA ALA A 74 -0.59 18.71 -9.52
C ALA A 74 0.56 19.59 -10.02
N ASP A 75 1.38 19.05 -10.89
CA ASP A 75 2.52 19.66 -11.55
C ASP A 75 2.59 19.26 -13.04
N GLU A 76 3.65 19.68 -13.73
CA GLU A 76 3.86 19.38 -15.15
C GLU A 76 4.27 17.91 -15.43
N MET A 77 4.46 17.08 -14.39
CA MET A 77 4.84 15.67 -14.54
C MET A 77 3.71 14.80 -15.07
N TYR A 78 2.46 15.27 -14.98
CA TYR A 78 1.28 14.65 -15.57
C TYR A 78 0.49 15.72 -16.32
N ASP A 79 0.83 15.93 -17.59
CA ASP A 79 0.37 17.03 -18.45
C ASP A 79 -0.97 16.79 -19.17
N ARG A 80 -1.67 15.71 -18.78
CA ARG A 80 -2.95 15.31 -19.36
C ARG A 80 -4.10 15.44 -18.38
N MET A 81 -5.31 15.59 -18.92
CA MET A 81 -6.54 15.49 -18.15
C MET A 81 -7.30 14.24 -18.57
N ASP A 82 -7.52 13.36 -17.64
CA ASP A 82 -8.25 12.11 -17.82
C ASP A 82 -9.67 12.22 -17.28
N THR A 83 -10.66 11.76 -18.05
CA THR A 83 -12.04 11.62 -17.58
C THR A 83 -12.24 10.27 -16.89
N LEU A 84 -12.96 10.26 -15.77
CA LEU A 84 -13.28 9.09 -14.98
C LEU A 84 -14.80 8.98 -14.83
N PRO A 85 -15.48 8.20 -15.70
CA PRO A 85 -16.92 8.00 -15.56
C PRO A 85 -17.23 7.22 -14.30
N VAL A 86 -18.28 7.67 -13.60
CA VAL A 86 -18.78 7.07 -12.35
C VAL A 86 -20.17 6.56 -12.58
N GLU A 87 -20.42 5.30 -12.26
CA GLU A 87 -21.72 4.64 -12.34
C GLU A 87 -22.13 4.12 -10.95
N ASN A 88 -23.25 4.63 -10.42
CA ASN A 88 -23.72 4.28 -9.08
C ASN A 88 -22.64 4.46 -8.00
N GLY A 89 -21.83 5.52 -8.11
CA GLY A 89 -20.75 5.82 -7.20
C GLY A 89 -19.48 5.01 -7.39
N LYS A 90 -19.44 4.07 -8.37
CA LYS A 90 -18.30 3.21 -8.65
C LYS A 90 -17.59 3.61 -9.92
N PHE A 91 -16.29 3.45 -9.94
CA PHE A 91 -15.45 3.75 -11.09
C PHE A 91 -14.24 2.81 -11.18
N SER A 92 -13.72 2.68 -12.39
CA SER A 92 -12.46 1.99 -12.66
C SER A 92 -11.82 2.57 -13.91
N LYS A 93 -10.51 2.80 -13.88
CA LYS A 93 -9.73 3.29 -15.02
C LYS A 93 -8.29 2.81 -14.93
N THR A 94 -7.68 2.58 -16.08
CA THR A 94 -6.25 2.36 -16.20
C THR A 94 -5.58 3.66 -16.64
N LEU A 95 -4.55 4.08 -15.92
CA LEU A 95 -3.74 5.27 -16.19
C LEU A 95 -2.30 4.84 -16.50
N SER A 96 -1.57 5.65 -17.22
CA SER A 96 -0.17 5.37 -17.60
C SER A 96 0.71 6.58 -17.27
N PRO A 97 1.04 6.82 -16.01
CA PRO A 97 2.00 7.84 -15.64
C PRO A 97 3.42 7.38 -16.04
N ASP A 98 4.27 8.33 -16.39
CA ASP A 98 5.67 8.04 -16.75
C ASP A 98 6.56 7.83 -15.54
N THR A 99 6.17 8.37 -14.39
CA THR A 99 6.89 8.29 -13.11
C THR A 99 5.91 8.44 -11.95
N LEU A 100 6.42 8.43 -10.71
CA LEU A 100 5.64 8.80 -9.52
C LEU A 100 5.17 10.25 -9.65
N VAL A 101 3.86 10.48 -9.59
CA VAL A 101 3.23 11.78 -9.75
C VAL A 101 2.20 12.08 -8.67
N ALA A 102 2.04 13.35 -8.36
CA ALA A 102 0.92 13.87 -7.60
C ALA A 102 -0.20 14.30 -8.57
N ALA A 103 -1.41 13.90 -8.31
CA ALA A 103 -2.57 14.21 -9.12
C ALA A 103 -3.76 14.66 -8.27
N TRP A 104 -4.68 15.36 -8.92
CA TRP A 104 -5.93 15.79 -8.34
C TRP A 104 -7.09 14.99 -8.91
N LEU A 105 -7.95 14.50 -8.04
CA LEU A 105 -9.28 14.04 -8.42
C LEU A 105 -10.25 15.23 -8.26
N LEU A 106 -10.76 15.73 -9.39
CA LEU A 106 -11.67 16.87 -9.46
C LEU A 106 -13.11 16.38 -9.58
N PHE A 107 -13.98 16.89 -8.72
CA PHE A 107 -15.41 16.62 -8.68
C PHE A 107 -16.19 17.66 -9.48
N SER A 108 -17.42 17.35 -9.86
CA SER A 108 -18.32 18.23 -10.61
C SER A 108 -18.68 19.53 -9.87
N ASP A 109 -18.62 19.53 -8.54
CA ASP A 109 -18.83 20.70 -7.68
C ASP A 109 -17.59 21.61 -7.56
N GLY A 110 -16.49 21.28 -8.26
CA GLY A 110 -15.22 22.00 -8.22
C GLY A 110 -14.33 21.62 -7.03
N SER A 111 -14.77 20.76 -6.14
CA SER A 111 -13.90 20.24 -5.07
C SER A 111 -12.83 19.32 -5.62
N ARG A 112 -11.67 19.27 -4.97
CA ARG A 112 -10.54 18.46 -5.41
C ARG A 112 -9.90 17.69 -4.26
N TYR A 113 -9.43 16.48 -4.57
CA TYR A 113 -8.76 15.62 -3.63
C TYR A 113 -7.42 15.13 -4.19
N PRO A 114 -6.29 15.31 -3.47
CA PRO A 114 -5.00 14.87 -3.94
C PRO A 114 -4.83 13.37 -3.77
N PHE A 115 -4.18 12.74 -4.73
CA PHE A 115 -3.69 11.37 -4.64
C PHE A 115 -2.37 11.22 -5.39
N PHE A 116 -1.65 10.16 -5.09
CA PHE A 116 -0.34 9.87 -5.66
C PHE A 116 -0.41 8.56 -6.42
N MET A 117 0.30 8.46 -7.54
CA MET A 117 0.33 7.25 -8.35
C MET A 117 1.70 7.03 -8.97
N ASP A 118 2.13 5.76 -9.01
CA ASP A 118 3.35 5.30 -9.67
C ASP A 118 3.04 4.08 -10.52
N LYS A 119 3.94 3.76 -11.45
CA LYS A 119 3.84 2.57 -12.30
C LYS A 119 3.61 1.30 -11.46
N GLY A 120 2.63 0.51 -11.89
CA GLY A 120 2.30 -0.75 -11.23
C GLY A 120 1.34 -0.65 -10.05
N ASP A 121 0.97 0.56 -9.61
CA ASP A 121 0.07 0.76 -8.49
C ASP A 121 -1.34 0.22 -8.78
N LYS A 122 -1.96 -0.31 -7.72
CA LYS A 122 -3.37 -0.70 -7.70
C LYS A 122 -4.11 0.16 -6.69
N ILE A 123 -4.48 1.36 -7.12
CA ILE A 123 -5.07 2.37 -6.25
C ILE A 123 -6.56 2.08 -6.07
N HIS A 124 -6.99 2.09 -4.82
CA HIS A 124 -8.40 1.95 -4.47
C HIS A 124 -8.85 3.12 -3.59
N ILE A 125 -9.92 3.81 -4.03
CA ILE A 125 -10.49 4.98 -3.36
C ILE A 125 -11.84 4.60 -2.77
N LYS A 126 -12.03 4.87 -1.48
CA LYS A 126 -13.30 4.73 -0.78
C LYS A 126 -13.65 6.04 -0.07
N GLY A 127 -14.94 6.43 -0.13
CA GLY A 127 -15.36 7.63 0.57
C GLY A 127 -16.83 7.94 0.45
N SER A 128 -17.17 9.19 0.77
CA SER A 128 -18.51 9.74 0.63
C SER A 128 -18.40 11.14 0.01
N ALA A 129 -19.29 11.43 -0.93
CA ALA A 129 -19.39 12.76 -1.54
C ALA A 129 -19.77 13.85 -0.51
N ALA A 130 -20.48 13.48 0.56
CA ALA A 130 -20.82 14.39 1.65
C ALA A 130 -19.61 14.77 2.54
N GLU A 131 -18.52 13.99 2.52
CA GLU A 131 -17.36 14.18 3.40
C GLU A 131 -16.05 13.79 2.69
N LEU A 132 -15.63 14.62 1.74
CA LEU A 132 -14.42 14.36 0.94
C LEU A 132 -13.14 14.23 1.80
N ASN A 133 -13.06 14.92 2.93
CA ASN A 133 -11.92 14.82 3.85
C ASN A 133 -11.77 13.44 4.52
N SER A 134 -12.82 12.59 4.44
CA SER A 134 -12.79 11.23 4.99
C SER A 134 -12.52 10.15 3.93
N MET A 135 -12.12 10.53 2.73
CA MET A 135 -11.74 9.56 1.71
C MET A 135 -10.50 8.78 2.13
N GLU A 136 -10.56 7.47 1.90
CA GLU A 136 -9.45 6.54 2.13
C GLU A 136 -8.90 6.12 0.79
N ILE A 137 -7.60 6.29 0.60
CA ILE A 137 -6.89 5.85 -0.60
C ILE A 137 -5.82 4.85 -0.19
N THR A 138 -5.82 3.69 -0.83
CA THR A 138 -4.87 2.59 -0.60
C THR A 138 -4.18 2.18 -1.89
N GLY A 139 -3.14 1.34 -1.81
CA GLY A 139 -2.41 0.79 -2.95
C GLY A 139 -1.23 1.63 -3.42
N ASN A 140 -0.87 2.67 -2.65
CA ASN A 140 0.36 3.43 -2.79
C ASN A 140 0.76 3.97 -1.41
N PRO A 141 2.01 3.84 -0.97
CA PRO A 141 2.44 4.25 0.38
C PRO A 141 2.13 5.71 0.70
N HIS A 142 2.34 6.64 -0.23
CA HIS A 142 2.10 8.07 -0.02
C HIS A 142 0.61 8.39 0.21
N ASN A 143 -0.28 7.64 -0.45
CA ASN A 143 -1.73 7.76 -0.23
C ASN A 143 -2.13 7.23 1.14
N GLU A 144 -1.56 6.11 1.56
CA GLU A 144 -1.86 5.48 2.86
C GLU A 144 -1.38 6.36 4.01
N GLU A 145 -0.19 6.95 3.89
CA GLU A 145 0.34 7.92 4.84
C GLU A 145 -0.53 9.17 4.95
N LEU A 146 -0.96 9.76 3.82
CA LEU A 146 -1.87 10.92 3.82
C LEU A 146 -3.24 10.58 4.41
N THR A 147 -3.75 9.38 4.11
CA THR A 147 -4.99 8.87 4.68
C THR A 147 -4.88 8.72 6.20
N ALA A 148 -3.79 8.15 6.71
CA ALA A 148 -3.53 8.01 8.14
C ALA A 148 -3.46 9.37 8.84
N PHE A 149 -2.73 10.32 8.27
CA PHE A 149 -2.66 11.70 8.77
C PHE A 149 -4.04 12.36 8.87
N ARG A 150 -4.89 12.23 7.85
CA ARG A 150 -6.24 12.79 7.85
C ARG A 150 -7.15 12.13 8.88
N LYS A 151 -7.02 10.81 9.09
CA LYS A 151 -7.74 10.09 10.14
C LYS A 151 -7.34 10.61 11.54
N GLU A 152 -6.05 10.86 11.76
CA GLU A 152 -5.58 11.47 13.01
C GLU A 152 -6.21 12.85 13.25
N LEU A 153 -6.19 13.72 12.24
CA LEU A 153 -6.80 15.05 12.34
C LEU A 153 -8.31 14.98 12.61
N LYS A 154 -9.03 14.06 11.97
CA LYS A 154 -10.47 13.86 12.20
C LYS A 154 -10.75 13.48 13.65
N GLY A 155 -9.90 12.69 14.28
CA GLY A 155 -9.99 12.34 15.70
C GLY A 155 -9.87 13.53 16.65
N LEU A 156 -9.27 14.65 16.22
CA LEU A 156 -9.14 15.88 17.01
C LEU A 156 -10.39 16.80 16.93
N GLY A 157 -11.35 16.49 16.10
CA GLY A 157 -12.57 17.30 15.91
C GLY A 157 -12.28 18.57 15.09
N LYS A 158 -12.30 19.74 15.72
CA LYS A 158 -11.97 21.03 15.08
C LYS A 158 -10.69 21.62 15.66
N PRO A 159 -9.52 21.12 15.25
CA PRO A 159 -8.25 21.63 15.76
C PRO A 159 -8.00 23.07 15.31
N SER A 160 -7.27 23.83 16.12
CA SER A 160 -6.81 25.16 15.73
C SER A 160 -5.76 25.08 14.63
N GLU A 161 -5.56 26.17 13.90
CA GLU A 161 -4.55 26.25 12.83
C GLU A 161 -3.15 25.89 13.35
N LYS A 162 -2.78 26.38 14.54
CA LYS A 162 -1.50 26.05 15.17
C LYS A 162 -1.32 24.54 15.42
N VAL A 163 -2.38 23.83 15.83
CA VAL A 163 -2.35 22.37 16.02
C VAL A 163 -2.20 21.66 14.69
N LEU A 164 -2.85 22.16 13.64
CA LEU A 164 -2.73 21.60 12.28
C LEU A 164 -1.29 21.73 11.77
N GLU A 165 -0.64 22.88 11.96
CA GLU A 165 0.76 23.13 11.59
C GLU A 165 1.72 22.23 12.37
N GLU A 166 1.54 22.12 13.68
CA GLU A 166 2.36 21.23 14.52
C GLU A 166 2.27 19.78 14.07
N LYS A 167 1.05 19.29 13.80
CA LYS A 167 0.84 17.94 13.29
C LYS A 167 1.42 17.74 11.90
N ALA A 168 1.23 18.70 10.99
CA ALA A 168 1.80 18.65 9.65
C ALA A 168 3.34 18.70 9.70
N GLY A 169 3.93 19.56 10.52
CA GLY A 169 5.38 19.64 10.71
C GLY A 169 5.97 18.35 11.26
N LYS A 170 5.31 17.72 12.23
CA LYS A 170 5.71 16.42 12.75
C LYS A 170 5.67 15.36 11.64
N PHE A 171 4.56 15.27 10.90
CA PHE A 171 4.42 14.32 9.79
C PHE A 171 5.53 14.50 8.73
N ILE A 172 5.80 15.75 8.30
CA ILE A 172 6.83 16.07 7.30
C ILE A 172 8.21 15.60 7.77
N ASN A 173 8.53 15.74 9.05
CA ASN A 173 9.79 15.27 9.60
C ASN A 173 9.90 13.74 9.69
N GLU A 174 8.80 13.06 9.96
CA GLU A 174 8.76 11.59 10.04
C GLU A 174 8.73 10.94 8.65
N HIS A 175 8.16 11.62 7.64
CA HIS A 175 7.94 11.14 6.28
C HIS A 175 8.57 12.01 5.20
N HIS A 176 9.81 12.48 5.44
CA HIS A 176 10.49 13.46 4.57
C HIS A 176 10.68 13.04 3.10
N SER A 177 10.63 11.75 2.79
CA SER A 177 10.69 11.22 1.42
C SER A 177 9.33 11.02 0.75
N SER A 178 8.24 11.34 1.44
CA SER A 178 6.88 11.16 0.95
C SER A 178 6.39 12.37 0.15
N LEU A 179 5.72 12.14 -0.98
CA LEU A 179 5.01 13.21 -1.70
C LEU A 179 3.87 13.80 -0.86
N ALA A 180 3.31 13.04 0.08
CA ALA A 180 2.33 13.55 1.03
C ALA A 180 2.93 14.68 1.89
N SER A 181 4.23 14.62 2.24
CA SER A 181 4.92 15.68 2.97
C SER A 181 5.04 16.96 2.15
N ILE A 182 5.31 16.85 0.84
CA ILE A 182 5.35 18.02 -0.06
C ILE A 182 3.96 18.66 -0.15
N TYR A 183 2.91 17.85 -0.29
CA TYR A 183 1.53 18.35 -0.29
C TYR A 183 1.16 19.05 1.02
N LEU A 184 1.55 18.51 2.18
CA LEU A 184 1.27 19.12 3.48
C LEU A 184 2.10 20.37 3.72
N LEU A 185 3.34 20.41 3.23
CA LEU A 185 4.19 21.60 3.26
C LEU A 185 3.53 22.75 2.48
N ASP A 186 3.08 22.47 1.26
CA ASP A 186 2.37 23.47 0.45
C ASP A 186 1.10 23.94 1.16
N LYS A 187 0.25 23.02 1.60
CA LYS A 187 -1.06 23.33 2.18
C LYS A 187 -1.00 24.11 3.49
N TYR A 188 -0.10 23.78 4.41
CA TYR A 188 -0.09 24.33 5.76
C TYR A 188 0.97 25.42 5.97
N PHE A 189 1.95 25.53 5.09
CA PHE A 189 3.07 26.46 5.24
C PHE A 189 3.25 27.41 4.07
N ALA A 190 3.33 26.90 2.82
CA ALA A 190 3.69 27.74 1.68
C ALA A 190 2.58 28.69 1.22
N GLN A 191 1.30 28.30 1.37
CA GLN A 191 0.16 29.13 0.92
C GLN A 191 -0.23 30.27 1.86
N LYS A 192 0.56 30.52 2.91
CA LYS A 192 0.32 31.59 3.87
C LYS A 192 0.90 32.92 3.39
N GLU A 193 0.27 34.03 3.78
CA GLU A 193 0.82 35.37 3.53
C GLU A 193 2.20 35.59 4.18
N LYS A 194 2.43 34.96 5.33
CA LYS A 194 3.73 35.00 6.05
C LYS A 194 4.08 33.57 6.48
N PRO A 195 4.72 32.79 5.58
CA PRO A 195 5.08 31.41 5.89
C PRO A 195 6.12 31.36 7.02
N ASP A 196 5.86 30.54 8.04
CA ASP A 196 6.81 30.27 9.11
C ASP A 196 7.36 28.83 8.97
N TYR A 197 8.57 28.72 8.48
CA TYR A 197 9.26 27.44 8.32
C TYR A 197 10.14 27.06 9.51
N THR A 198 10.09 27.81 10.61
CA THR A 198 10.99 27.62 11.76
C THR A 198 10.90 26.18 12.30
N CYS A 199 9.70 25.63 12.41
CA CYS A 199 9.52 24.26 12.90
C CYS A 199 10.12 23.19 11.96
N LEU A 200 10.24 23.47 10.66
CA LEU A 200 10.83 22.55 9.68
C LEU A 200 12.35 22.66 9.63
N LEU A 201 12.88 23.87 9.76
CA LEU A 201 14.33 24.14 9.69
C LEU A 201 15.09 23.54 10.88
N TYR A 202 14.50 23.56 12.08
CA TYR A 202 15.14 23.05 13.30
C TYR A 202 15.02 21.52 13.46
N THR A 203 14.10 20.87 12.76
CA THR A 203 13.85 19.45 12.89
C THR A 203 14.36 18.62 11.71
N SER A 204 14.65 19.26 10.57
CA SER A 204 15.33 18.60 9.47
C SER A 204 16.79 18.28 9.81
N PRO A 205 17.30 17.06 9.59
CA PRO A 205 18.73 16.83 9.65
C PRO A 205 19.40 17.79 8.66
N SER A 206 20.35 18.58 9.14
CA SER A 206 21.09 19.54 8.32
C SER A 206 21.56 18.85 7.05
N PRO A 207 21.30 19.41 5.86
CA PRO A 207 21.86 18.85 4.64
C PRO A 207 23.39 18.79 4.81
N PRO A 208 24.06 17.73 4.33
CA PRO A 208 25.51 17.64 4.41
C PRO A 208 26.07 18.96 3.82
N ARG A 209 26.94 19.63 4.59
CA ARG A 209 27.57 20.88 4.15
C ARG A 209 28.13 20.63 2.75
N LEU A 210 27.52 21.22 1.75
CA LEU A 210 28.16 21.37 0.47
C LEU A 210 29.44 22.16 0.77
N LEU A 211 30.57 21.48 0.54
CA LEU A 211 31.90 22.07 0.66
C LEU A 211 31.86 23.44 -0.04
N SER A 212 32.18 24.47 0.71
CA SER A 212 32.31 25.81 0.17
C SER A 212 33.31 25.75 -0.99
N ILE A 213 32.82 25.91 -2.21
CA ILE A 213 33.67 26.16 -3.36
C ILE A 213 34.21 27.57 -3.11
N SER A 214 35.42 27.65 -2.58
CA SER A 214 36.18 28.91 -2.55
C SER A 214 36.58 29.23 -4.00
N TYR A 215 36.16 30.40 -4.46
CA TYR A 215 36.69 31.03 -5.67
C TYR A 215 38.14 31.45 -5.44
#